data_65baa7fa3c8cf5c35218517fe46a70e7
#
_entry.id   65baa7fa3c8cf5c35218517fe46a70e7
#
_cell.length_a   1.000
_cell.length_b   1.000
_cell.length_c   1.000
_cell.angle_alpha   90.00
_cell.angle_beta   90.00
_cell.angle_gamma   90.00
#
_symmetry.space_group_name_H-M   'P 1'
#
loop_
_entity.id
_entity.type
_entity.pdbx_description
1 polymer ?
#
loop_
_entity_poly.entity_id
_entity_poly.type
_entity_poly.pdbx_seq_one_letter_code
_entity_poly.pdbx_strand_id
1 'polypeptide(L)'
;MNNRITRRDFLKLAGLLPISVAAPRFLGSLDALGRVQVNTQNVIVIVFDAWSAYHISLYGYQRETTPNIAKLADQAVIYHNHYASGNFTTPGTASILTGALPWSHRAFQPGGKVDEAFVEKNFFSAFKNHYRITYSHNLWANILLRQFRDDLETYIPKGKYFLTEEDADSNRGFFLSSNNIIQDLFGNDEDIALVSWIRAMENEQEGYAYSLFLSPLYEEYKKRYNETRFAEQKALFPRGIPRDDYDNFLLEQAIDGIGGLLVTTPQPFMGYFHFWPPHAPYSTHRDFYRRFYEDGYNPPVKPIDLFGDEGPKTKNRTEYDEYILYVDREFGRFYDHLDENGLLENTWIVLTSDHGELFERGIEGHRTPVLYEPVVRVPLMIFDPGRESRTDVYANTSAVDLLPTLLHVTGQKQIEWAEGVILPPFASDETVQDRSVFVVQAEKNEQIGPLTIATLAIRNGDYKLMYFFGYEELGTGGERIELYNIKDDPEELNNLYDTEKEIGQELLNALKAKLKEMNAPYLSTS
;
A
#
# COMPACT_ATOMS: atom_id res chain seq x y z
N MET A 1 -28.41 -31.24 33.48
CA MET A 1 -27.34 -31.84 34.28
C MET A 1 -26.01 -31.45 33.65
N ASN A 2 -25.35 -30.46 34.24
CA ASN A 2 -24.06 -29.94 33.74
C ASN A 2 -22.91 -30.75 34.35
N ASN A 3 -22.32 -31.63 33.57
CA ASN A 3 -21.08 -32.31 33.97
C ASN A 3 -19.90 -31.36 33.66
N ARG A 4 -19.45 -30.60 34.66
CA ARG A 4 -18.16 -29.93 34.63
C ARG A 4 -17.08 -30.93 35.04
N ILE A 5 -16.19 -31.27 34.13
CA ILE A 5 -14.97 -32.04 34.44
C ILE A 5 -14.11 -31.21 35.39
N THR A 6 -13.78 -31.74 36.56
CA THR A 6 -12.96 -31.04 37.54
C THR A 6 -11.45 -31.22 37.22
N ARG A 7 -10.61 -30.28 37.70
CA ARG A 7 -9.15 -30.35 37.55
C ARG A 7 -8.54 -31.67 38.06
N ARG A 8 -9.23 -32.35 39.01
CA ARG A 8 -8.83 -33.63 39.57
C ARG A 8 -9.15 -34.81 38.65
N ASP A 9 -10.18 -34.69 37.82
CA ASP A 9 -10.57 -35.72 36.85
C ASP A 9 -9.64 -35.67 35.62
N PHE A 10 -9.17 -34.47 35.24
CA PHE A 10 -8.17 -34.30 34.21
C PHE A 10 -6.79 -34.91 34.58
N LEU A 11 -6.37 -34.74 35.84
CA LEU A 11 -5.11 -35.32 36.32
C LEU A 11 -5.15 -36.86 36.45
N LYS A 12 -6.32 -37.44 36.64
CA LYS A 12 -6.50 -38.91 36.63
C LYS A 12 -6.45 -39.50 35.21
N LEU A 13 -6.89 -38.74 34.22
CA LEU A 13 -6.78 -39.15 32.80
C LEU A 13 -5.34 -39.04 32.27
N ALA A 14 -4.56 -38.09 32.75
CA ALA A 14 -3.17 -37.92 32.38
C ALA A 14 -2.23 -38.99 32.98
N GLY A 15 -2.66 -39.70 34.02
CA GLY A 15 -1.89 -40.75 34.73
C GLY A 15 -2.01 -42.17 34.17
N LEU A 16 -2.75 -42.36 33.05
CA LEU A 16 -3.01 -43.71 32.49
C LEU A 16 -2.32 -44.00 31.14
N LEU A 17 -1.26 -43.23 30.78
CA LEU A 17 -0.44 -43.60 29.65
C LEU A 17 0.76 -44.44 30.09
N PRO A 18 0.86 -45.71 29.68
CA PRO A 18 2.00 -46.55 30.02
C PRO A 18 3.22 -46.08 29.20
N ILE A 19 4.29 -45.74 29.91
CA ILE A 19 5.62 -45.58 29.33
C ILE A 19 6.13 -46.97 28.94
N SER A 20 6.02 -47.37 27.69
CA SER A 20 6.76 -48.50 27.14
C SER A 20 7.99 -47.99 26.40
N VAL A 21 9.11 -48.04 27.06
CA VAL A 21 10.45 -48.00 26.46
C VAL A 21 10.66 -49.32 25.74
N ALA A 22 10.57 -49.29 24.42
CA ALA A 22 11.17 -50.31 23.57
C ALA A 22 11.59 -49.68 22.27
N ALA A 23 12.87 -49.35 22.14
CA ALA A 23 13.48 -49.07 20.84
C ALA A 23 13.72 -50.43 20.13
N PRO A 24 13.41 -50.51 18.84
CA PRO A 24 14.24 -51.26 17.94
C PRO A 24 14.80 -50.38 16.83
N ARG A 25 16.10 -50.57 16.61
CA ARG A 25 16.88 -50.10 15.49
C ARG A 25 16.21 -50.41 14.15
N PHE A 26 15.64 -49.36 13.52
CA PHE A 26 15.51 -49.30 12.06
C PHE A 26 16.06 -47.91 11.62
N LEU A 27 17.37 -47.79 11.72
CA LEU A 27 18.16 -46.79 11.01
C LEU A 27 18.57 -47.41 9.68
N GLY A 28 17.89 -47.11 8.65
CA GLY A 28 18.27 -47.45 7.29
C GLY A 28 17.08 -47.34 6.34
N SER A 29 17.10 -46.30 5.49
CA SER A 29 16.21 -46.07 4.34
C SER A 29 15.05 -45.07 4.44
N LEU A 30 15.18 -44.00 5.22
CA LEU A 30 14.30 -42.84 5.07
C LEU A 30 14.96 -41.57 4.50
N ASP A 31 16.23 -41.68 4.06
CA ASP A 31 16.95 -40.57 3.42
C ASP A 31 16.64 -40.38 1.92
N ALA A 32 15.70 -41.15 1.35
CA ALA A 32 15.32 -41.07 -0.07
C ALA A 32 13.94 -40.44 -0.34
N LEU A 33 13.20 -40.08 0.69
CA LEU A 33 12.08 -39.16 0.55
C LEU A 33 12.67 -37.75 0.77
N GLY A 34 12.93 -37.04 -0.34
CA GLY A 34 13.37 -35.66 -0.27
C GLY A 34 12.52 -34.94 0.78
N ARG A 35 13.16 -34.48 1.83
CA ARG A 35 12.52 -33.52 2.77
C ARG A 35 12.07 -32.36 1.88
N VAL A 36 10.77 -32.28 1.63
CA VAL A 36 10.17 -31.00 1.27
C VAL A 36 10.55 -30.12 2.44
N GLN A 37 11.53 -29.26 2.25
CA GLN A 37 11.86 -28.22 3.21
C GLN A 37 10.64 -27.33 3.22
N VAL A 38 9.74 -27.54 4.17
CA VAL A 38 8.65 -26.61 4.43
C VAL A 38 9.36 -25.34 4.87
N ASN A 39 9.44 -24.37 3.97
CA ASN A 39 10.03 -23.08 4.27
C ASN A 39 9.14 -22.43 5.35
N THR A 40 9.72 -22.25 6.53
CA THR A 40 9.01 -21.75 7.73
C THR A 40 9.24 -20.27 7.96
N GLN A 41 9.73 -19.55 6.95
CA GLN A 41 10.07 -18.15 7.06
C GLN A 41 8.82 -17.28 7.12
N ASN A 42 8.87 -16.26 7.98
CA ASN A 42 7.83 -15.26 8.08
C ASN A 42 7.94 -14.25 6.93
N VAL A 43 6.84 -13.56 6.64
CA VAL A 43 6.78 -12.47 5.67
C VAL A 43 6.09 -11.28 6.33
N ILE A 44 6.67 -10.08 6.20
CA ILE A 44 6.08 -8.81 6.58
C ILE A 44 6.13 -7.88 5.38
N VAL A 45 4.96 -7.39 4.96
CA VAL A 45 4.85 -6.33 3.95
C VAL A 45 4.38 -5.07 4.64
N ILE A 46 5.20 -4.02 4.60
CA ILE A 46 4.91 -2.70 5.15
C ILE A 46 4.73 -1.73 4.00
N VAL A 47 3.57 -1.10 3.97
CA VAL A 47 3.22 -0.05 3.02
C VAL A 47 3.04 1.25 3.78
N PHE A 48 3.81 2.27 3.41
CA PHE A 48 3.58 3.64 3.80
C PHE A 48 2.88 4.37 2.66
N ASP A 49 1.69 4.91 2.95
CA ASP A 49 0.77 5.49 1.96
C ASP A 49 1.33 6.76 1.32
N ALA A 50 1.19 6.88 0.00
CA ALA A 50 1.64 8.04 -0.78
C ALA A 50 3.13 8.35 -0.67
N TRP A 51 4.00 7.35 -0.50
CA TRP A 51 5.44 7.56 -0.30
C TRP A 51 6.23 7.50 -1.62
N SER A 52 6.61 8.67 -2.12
CA SER A 52 7.35 8.82 -3.37
C SER A 52 8.84 8.50 -3.22
N ALA A 53 9.40 7.72 -4.13
CA ALA A 53 10.85 7.50 -4.22
C ALA A 53 11.64 8.79 -4.48
N TYR A 54 11.02 9.81 -5.09
CA TYR A 54 11.63 11.11 -5.38
C TYR A 54 11.94 11.94 -4.13
N HIS A 55 11.37 11.57 -2.99
CA HIS A 55 11.54 12.26 -1.70
C HIS A 55 12.38 11.48 -0.70
N ILE A 56 13.13 10.47 -1.16
CA ILE A 56 13.93 9.58 -0.31
C ILE A 56 15.41 9.79 -0.58
N SER A 57 16.17 10.16 0.46
CA SER A 57 17.60 10.40 0.37
C SER A 57 18.40 9.20 -0.14
N LEU A 58 17.97 7.97 0.17
CA LEU A 58 18.56 6.72 -0.32
C LEU A 58 18.54 6.62 -1.86
N TYR A 59 17.56 7.22 -2.53
CA TYR A 59 17.44 7.26 -3.99
C TYR A 59 18.01 8.51 -4.64
N GLY A 60 18.78 9.31 -3.88
CA GLY A 60 19.49 10.49 -4.40
C GLY A 60 18.78 11.83 -4.17
N TYR A 61 17.68 11.85 -3.40
CA TYR A 61 17.05 13.11 -3.03
C TYR A 61 18.00 13.97 -2.17
N GLN A 62 18.03 15.30 -2.40
CA GLN A 62 19.00 16.19 -1.75
C GLN A 62 18.77 16.38 -0.24
N ARG A 63 17.51 16.27 0.22
CA ARG A 63 17.17 16.33 1.63
C ARG A 63 17.39 14.96 2.27
N GLU A 64 18.00 14.94 3.43
CA GLU A 64 18.19 13.71 4.22
C GLU A 64 16.87 13.34 4.93
N THR A 65 15.96 12.73 4.20
CA THR A 65 14.61 12.38 4.67
C THR A 65 14.53 10.99 5.30
N THR A 66 15.51 10.11 5.05
CA THR A 66 15.48 8.70 5.48
C THR A 66 16.81 8.23 6.10
N PRO A 67 17.33 8.90 7.16
CA PRO A 67 18.63 8.56 7.74
C PRO A 67 18.67 7.19 8.44
N ASN A 68 17.57 6.69 9.03
CA ASN A 68 17.52 5.37 9.66
C ASN A 68 17.45 4.27 8.58
N ILE A 69 16.56 4.40 7.61
CA ILE A 69 16.45 3.48 6.49
C ILE A 69 17.76 3.40 5.71
N ALA A 70 18.47 4.52 5.52
CA ALA A 70 19.76 4.53 4.85
C ALA A 70 20.82 3.66 5.57
N LYS A 71 20.80 3.59 6.90
CA LYS A 71 21.66 2.69 7.68
C LYS A 71 21.27 1.23 7.53
N LEU A 72 19.94 0.95 7.52
CA LEU A 72 19.41 -0.40 7.35
C LEU A 72 19.61 -0.92 5.91
N ALA A 73 19.69 -0.02 4.94
CA ALA A 73 19.86 -0.35 3.52
C ALA A 73 21.12 -1.17 3.21
N ASP A 74 22.14 -1.13 4.08
CA ASP A 74 23.33 -1.97 3.95
C ASP A 74 23.02 -3.47 4.05
N GLN A 75 21.84 -3.84 4.56
CA GLN A 75 21.36 -5.20 4.71
C GLN A 75 20.12 -5.50 3.86
N ALA A 76 19.94 -4.79 2.74
CA ALA A 76 18.74 -4.91 1.91
C ALA A 76 19.05 -5.03 0.42
N VAL A 77 18.06 -5.51 -0.33
CA VAL A 77 17.97 -5.32 -1.78
C VAL A 77 17.20 -4.04 -2.03
N ILE A 78 17.82 -3.09 -2.73
CA ILE A 78 17.26 -1.76 -3.04
C ILE A 78 16.90 -1.70 -4.53
N TYR A 79 15.64 -1.40 -4.82
CA TYR A 79 15.13 -1.30 -6.19
C TYR A 79 14.99 0.16 -6.59
N HIS A 80 15.84 0.62 -7.52
CA HIS A 80 15.88 2.02 -7.92
C HIS A 80 14.76 2.42 -8.88
N ASN A 81 14.19 1.47 -9.64
CA ASN A 81 13.16 1.70 -10.63
C ASN A 81 11.94 0.80 -10.35
N HIS A 82 11.31 1.00 -9.18
CA HIS A 82 10.10 0.28 -8.81
C HIS A 82 8.87 1.17 -8.97
N TYR A 83 7.83 0.61 -9.60
CA TYR A 83 6.63 1.35 -9.98
C TYR A 83 5.38 0.78 -9.34
N ALA A 84 4.58 1.66 -8.75
CA ALA A 84 3.19 1.38 -8.41
C ALA A 84 2.40 1.07 -9.69
N SER A 85 1.34 0.28 -9.57
CA SER A 85 0.50 -0.07 -10.74
C SER A 85 -0.64 0.91 -10.97
N GLY A 86 -0.91 1.78 -10.00
CA GLY A 86 -1.87 2.88 -10.05
C GLY A 86 -1.30 4.11 -9.33
N ASN A 87 -2.02 5.21 -9.32
CA ASN A 87 -1.56 6.48 -8.76
C ASN A 87 -2.33 6.93 -7.51
N PHE A 88 -3.09 6.05 -6.89
CA PHE A 88 -3.75 6.28 -5.59
C PHE A 88 -4.05 4.95 -4.90
N THR A 89 -4.50 5.00 -3.64
CA THR A 89 -4.55 3.86 -2.72
C THR A 89 -5.28 2.63 -3.28
N THR A 90 -6.49 2.78 -3.81
CA THR A 90 -7.29 1.60 -4.21
C THR A 90 -6.61 0.76 -5.30
N PRO A 91 -6.21 1.30 -6.49
CA PRO A 91 -5.54 0.49 -7.50
C PRO A 91 -4.13 0.05 -7.10
N GLY A 92 -3.37 0.90 -6.39
CA GLY A 92 -2.02 0.57 -5.93
C GLY A 92 -2.02 -0.59 -4.93
N THR A 93 -2.82 -0.47 -3.87
CA THR A 93 -2.97 -1.51 -2.85
C THR A 93 -3.55 -2.80 -3.43
N ALA A 94 -4.59 -2.73 -4.29
CA ALA A 94 -5.17 -3.91 -4.92
C ALA A 94 -4.14 -4.65 -5.78
N SER A 95 -3.28 -3.92 -6.51
CA SER A 95 -2.21 -4.52 -7.31
C SER A 95 -1.15 -5.21 -6.46
N ILE A 96 -0.73 -4.62 -5.34
CA ILE A 96 0.15 -5.28 -4.37
C ILE A 96 -0.51 -6.57 -3.87
N LEU A 97 -1.76 -6.50 -3.41
CA LEU A 97 -2.45 -7.61 -2.76
C LEU A 97 -2.82 -8.76 -3.72
N THR A 98 -3.06 -8.47 -5.00
CA THR A 98 -3.48 -9.50 -5.97
C THR A 98 -2.36 -9.97 -6.89
N GLY A 99 -1.28 -9.20 -7.04
CA GLY A 99 -0.25 -9.44 -8.05
C GLY A 99 -0.75 -9.19 -9.48
N ALA A 100 -1.84 -8.45 -9.66
CA ALA A 100 -2.45 -8.15 -10.95
C ALA A 100 -2.55 -6.63 -11.18
N LEU A 101 -2.65 -6.20 -12.43
CA LEU A 101 -2.77 -4.78 -12.81
C LEU A 101 -4.22 -4.27 -12.68
N PRO A 102 -4.45 -2.96 -12.55
CA PRO A 102 -5.78 -2.41 -12.33
C PRO A 102 -6.80 -2.77 -13.40
N TRP A 103 -6.41 -2.87 -14.66
CA TRP A 103 -7.32 -3.32 -15.74
C TRP A 103 -7.77 -4.79 -15.61
N SER A 104 -7.04 -5.62 -14.84
CA SER A 104 -7.39 -7.01 -14.56
C SER A 104 -8.21 -7.16 -13.28
N HIS A 105 -7.73 -6.63 -12.15
CA HIS A 105 -8.45 -6.72 -10.88
C HIS A 105 -9.62 -5.73 -10.72
N ARG A 106 -9.72 -4.71 -11.58
CA ARG A 106 -10.84 -3.76 -11.70
C ARG A 106 -11.12 -2.85 -10.50
N ALA A 107 -10.26 -2.82 -9.48
CA ALA A 107 -10.36 -1.89 -8.36
C ALA A 107 -9.68 -0.56 -8.72
N PHE A 108 -10.31 0.27 -9.53
CA PHE A 108 -9.78 1.55 -9.97
C PHE A 108 -10.62 2.76 -9.58
N GLN A 109 -11.60 2.58 -8.70
CA GLN A 109 -12.38 3.68 -8.12
C GLN A 109 -12.01 3.89 -6.65
N PRO A 110 -12.12 5.12 -6.12
CA PRO A 110 -11.92 5.39 -4.69
C PRO A 110 -12.81 4.51 -3.82
N GLY A 111 -12.21 3.77 -2.88
CA GLY A 111 -12.93 2.80 -2.05
C GLY A 111 -13.58 1.67 -2.83
N GLY A 112 -13.10 1.41 -4.06
CA GLY A 112 -13.55 0.29 -4.88
C GLY A 112 -13.04 -1.06 -4.34
N LYS A 113 -13.68 -2.14 -4.82
CA LYS A 113 -13.31 -3.54 -4.54
C LYS A 113 -12.73 -4.17 -5.79
N VAL A 114 -11.94 -5.24 -5.63
CA VAL A 114 -11.56 -6.05 -6.80
C VAL A 114 -12.78 -6.78 -7.36
N ASP A 115 -12.71 -7.11 -8.66
CA ASP A 115 -13.71 -7.98 -9.30
C ASP A 115 -13.84 -9.32 -8.57
N GLU A 116 -15.03 -9.91 -8.59
CA GLU A 116 -15.30 -11.17 -7.89
C GLU A 116 -14.33 -12.31 -8.30
N ALA A 117 -13.85 -12.30 -9.54
CA ALA A 117 -12.85 -13.25 -10.01
C ALA A 117 -11.48 -13.14 -9.29
N PHE A 118 -11.25 -12.05 -8.57
CA PHE A 118 -10.02 -11.79 -7.81
C PHE A 118 -10.19 -11.89 -6.30
N VAL A 119 -11.39 -12.09 -5.76
CA VAL A 119 -11.61 -12.20 -4.30
C VAL A 119 -10.76 -13.32 -3.70
N GLU A 120 -10.69 -14.47 -4.34
CA GLU A 120 -9.88 -15.62 -3.91
C GLU A 120 -8.43 -15.58 -4.44
N LYS A 121 -8.04 -14.53 -5.18
CA LYS A 121 -6.73 -14.36 -5.82
C LYS A 121 -5.96 -13.23 -5.15
N ASN A 122 -5.48 -13.46 -3.95
CA ASN A 122 -4.83 -12.44 -3.13
C ASN A 122 -3.64 -13.01 -2.34
N PHE A 123 -2.86 -12.13 -1.71
CA PHE A 123 -1.72 -12.51 -0.88
C PHE A 123 -2.08 -13.56 0.16
N PHE A 124 -3.19 -13.35 0.86
CA PHE A 124 -3.57 -14.20 1.99
C PHE A 124 -3.99 -15.59 1.50
N SER A 125 -4.77 -15.68 0.42
CA SER A 125 -5.14 -16.96 -0.19
C SER A 125 -3.94 -17.73 -0.74
N ALA A 126 -2.88 -17.03 -1.16
CA ALA A 126 -1.64 -17.64 -1.65
C ALA A 126 -0.74 -18.19 -0.53
N PHE A 127 -0.79 -17.60 0.67
CA PHE A 127 0.00 -17.99 1.84
C PHE A 127 -0.78 -18.89 2.83
N LYS A 128 -1.51 -19.88 2.35
CA LYS A 128 -2.39 -20.78 3.15
C LYS A 128 -1.69 -21.51 4.30
N ASN A 129 -0.37 -21.71 4.22
CA ASN A 129 0.43 -22.38 5.24
C ASN A 129 0.99 -21.42 6.30
N HIS A 130 0.68 -20.13 6.23
CA HIS A 130 1.09 -19.10 7.16
C HIS A 130 -0.10 -18.62 7.99
N TYR A 131 0.18 -18.14 9.20
CA TYR A 131 -0.78 -17.38 9.99
C TYR A 131 -0.89 -15.97 9.38
N ARG A 132 -2.05 -15.63 8.83
CA ARG A 132 -2.25 -14.42 8.02
C ARG A 132 -2.87 -13.33 8.86
N ILE A 133 -2.15 -12.20 8.97
CA ILE A 133 -2.51 -11.06 9.81
C ILE A 133 -2.43 -9.76 9.03
N THR A 134 -3.36 -8.83 9.28
CA THR A 134 -3.36 -7.54 8.60
C THR A 134 -3.87 -6.40 9.46
N TYR A 135 -3.39 -5.19 9.14
CA TYR A 135 -3.88 -3.92 9.65
C TYR A 135 -3.74 -2.81 8.60
N SER A 136 -4.65 -1.84 8.62
CA SER A 136 -4.52 -0.61 7.84
C SER A 136 -5.10 0.60 8.57
N HIS A 137 -4.36 1.72 8.55
CA HIS A 137 -4.88 3.05 8.87
C HIS A 137 -5.80 3.59 7.77
N ASN A 138 -5.49 3.28 6.49
CA ASN A 138 -6.21 3.81 5.34
C ASN A 138 -7.54 3.08 5.12
N LEU A 139 -8.64 3.84 5.00
CA LEU A 139 -9.98 3.30 4.80
C LEU A 139 -10.10 2.52 3.49
N TRP A 140 -9.54 3.03 2.38
CA TRP A 140 -9.67 2.37 1.08
C TRP A 140 -8.88 1.06 1.00
N ALA A 141 -7.68 1.05 1.59
CA ALA A 141 -6.94 -0.20 1.78
C ALA A 141 -7.71 -1.18 2.68
N ASN A 142 -8.34 -0.68 3.76
CA ASN A 142 -9.13 -1.48 4.68
C ASN A 142 -10.35 -2.13 4.02
N ILE A 143 -11.00 -1.45 3.04
CA ILE A 143 -12.11 -2.03 2.26
C ILE A 143 -11.63 -3.26 1.47
N LEU A 144 -10.45 -3.19 0.84
CA LEU A 144 -9.86 -4.34 0.15
C LEU A 144 -9.51 -5.47 1.12
N LEU A 145 -8.90 -5.15 2.27
CA LEU A 145 -8.56 -6.14 3.30
C LEU A 145 -9.81 -6.83 3.87
N ARG A 146 -10.92 -6.12 4.00
CA ARG A 146 -12.21 -6.69 4.40
C ARG A 146 -12.80 -7.59 3.31
N GLN A 147 -12.60 -7.28 2.04
CA GLN A 147 -13.01 -8.16 0.94
C GLN A 147 -12.27 -9.51 0.99
N PHE A 148 -11.03 -9.52 1.51
CA PHE A 148 -10.21 -10.73 1.69
C PHE A 148 -10.30 -11.33 3.10
N ARG A 149 -11.30 -10.92 3.90
CA ARG A 149 -11.41 -11.26 5.33
C ARG A 149 -11.43 -12.77 5.61
N ASP A 150 -12.04 -13.56 4.72
CA ASP A 150 -12.17 -15.01 4.89
C ASP A 150 -10.84 -15.76 4.75
N ASP A 151 -9.84 -15.12 4.17
CA ASP A 151 -8.48 -15.65 4.04
C ASP A 151 -7.56 -15.28 5.23
N LEU A 152 -8.05 -14.59 6.26
CA LEU A 152 -7.25 -14.07 7.37
C LEU A 152 -7.54 -14.80 8.69
N GLU A 153 -6.50 -15.19 9.44
CA GLU A 153 -6.62 -15.59 10.84
C GLU A 153 -6.86 -14.38 11.75
N THR A 154 -6.13 -13.27 11.50
CA THR A 154 -6.29 -12.04 12.28
C THR A 154 -6.45 -10.83 11.37
N TYR A 155 -7.61 -10.24 11.45
CA TYR A 155 -7.89 -8.90 10.91
C TYR A 155 -7.94 -7.93 12.08
N ILE A 156 -6.99 -6.99 12.15
CA ILE A 156 -6.98 -5.95 13.18
C ILE A 156 -7.90 -4.82 12.70
N PRO A 157 -8.97 -4.48 13.46
CA PRO A 157 -9.86 -3.40 13.08
C PRO A 157 -9.11 -2.08 12.90
N LYS A 158 -9.49 -1.28 11.89
CA LYS A 158 -8.87 0.01 11.55
C LYS A 158 -8.71 0.90 12.79
N GLY A 159 -9.77 1.05 13.59
CA GLY A 159 -9.78 1.90 14.78
C GLY A 159 -8.88 1.44 15.93
N LYS A 160 -8.29 0.24 15.91
CA LYS A 160 -7.52 -0.33 17.03
C LYS A 160 -6.40 0.58 17.54
N TYR A 161 -5.76 1.32 16.66
CA TYR A 161 -4.65 2.23 16.97
C TYR A 161 -4.99 3.71 16.72
N PHE A 162 -6.29 4.06 16.76
CA PHE A 162 -6.75 5.44 16.72
C PHE A 162 -7.00 5.97 18.15
N LEU A 163 -6.72 7.23 18.38
CA LEU A 163 -6.79 7.85 19.71
C LEU A 163 -8.22 7.97 20.29
N THR A 164 -9.22 7.71 19.47
CA THR A 164 -10.64 7.87 19.83
C THR A 164 -11.36 6.59 20.22
N GLU A 165 -10.74 5.42 20.08
CA GLU A 165 -11.41 4.12 20.20
C GLU A 165 -11.82 3.73 21.63
N GLU A 166 -11.06 4.10 22.66
CA GLU A 166 -11.35 3.69 24.03
C GLU A 166 -12.72 4.20 24.56
N ASP A 167 -13.29 5.25 23.94
CA ASP A 167 -14.59 5.80 24.30
C ASP A 167 -15.70 5.51 23.26
N ALA A 168 -15.38 4.85 22.16
CA ALA A 168 -16.36 4.57 21.12
C ALA A 168 -17.52 3.68 21.61
N ASP A 169 -17.28 2.82 22.59
CA ASP A 169 -18.32 1.96 23.16
C ASP A 169 -19.30 2.69 24.09
N SER A 170 -18.87 3.76 24.75
CA SER A 170 -19.73 4.49 25.70
C SER A 170 -20.57 5.60 25.05
N ASN A 171 -20.12 6.19 23.96
CA ASN A 171 -20.80 7.31 23.27
C ASN A 171 -21.46 6.92 21.92
N ARG A 172 -21.29 5.68 21.47
CA ARG A 172 -21.92 5.16 20.25
C ARG A 172 -23.46 5.33 20.24
N GLY A 173 -24.09 5.42 21.40
CA GLY A 173 -25.55 5.38 21.52
C GLY A 173 -26.30 6.58 20.91
N PHE A 174 -25.74 7.78 20.88
CA PHE A 174 -26.47 8.97 20.42
C PHE A 174 -26.25 9.28 18.93
N PHE A 175 -25.05 9.05 18.41
CA PHE A 175 -24.71 9.33 17.01
C PHE A 175 -24.87 8.14 16.07
N LEU A 176 -24.92 6.93 16.62
CA LEU A 176 -25.22 5.68 15.89
C LEU A 176 -26.65 5.60 15.38
N SER A 177 -27.58 6.43 15.85
CA SER A 177 -28.94 6.43 15.29
C SER A 177 -28.96 6.88 13.81
N SER A 178 -27.99 7.68 13.37
CA SER A 178 -27.82 8.01 11.95
C SER A 178 -27.02 6.94 11.20
N ASN A 179 -26.05 6.31 11.82
CA ASN A 179 -25.35 5.12 11.26
C ASN A 179 -26.28 3.91 11.16
N ASN A 180 -27.22 3.72 12.10
CA ASN A 180 -28.21 2.65 12.01
C ASN A 180 -29.09 2.76 10.76
N ILE A 181 -29.46 3.98 10.34
CA ILE A 181 -30.23 4.17 9.10
C ILE A 181 -29.40 3.80 7.88
N ILE A 182 -28.10 4.10 7.89
CA ILE A 182 -27.20 3.73 6.80
C ILE A 182 -26.89 2.23 6.85
N GLN A 183 -26.68 1.64 8.01
CA GLN A 183 -26.56 0.20 8.20
C GLN A 183 -27.83 -0.57 7.80
N ASP A 184 -29.00 -0.05 8.13
CA ASP A 184 -30.30 -0.64 7.75
C ASP A 184 -30.54 -0.56 6.22
N LEU A 185 -30.05 0.50 5.56
CA LEU A 185 -30.17 0.68 4.11
C LEU A 185 -29.15 -0.12 3.28
N PHE A 186 -27.92 -0.32 3.80
CA PHE A 186 -26.80 -0.93 3.08
C PHE A 186 -26.30 -2.23 3.70
N GLY A 187 -26.96 -2.74 4.71
CA GLY A 187 -26.57 -3.93 5.46
C GLY A 187 -25.44 -3.66 6.47
N ASN A 188 -24.87 -4.74 7.01
CA ASN A 188 -23.82 -4.66 8.05
C ASN A 188 -22.42 -4.26 7.48
N ASP A 189 -22.35 -3.63 6.34
CA ASP A 189 -21.09 -3.17 5.74
C ASP A 189 -20.83 -1.71 6.17
N GLU A 190 -20.21 -1.55 7.33
CA GLU A 190 -19.88 -0.23 7.91
C GLU A 190 -18.99 0.61 6.97
N ASP A 191 -18.13 -0.03 6.17
CA ASP A 191 -17.24 0.69 5.25
C ASP A 191 -17.98 1.20 4.01
N ILE A 192 -18.93 0.45 3.46
CA ILE A 192 -19.79 0.93 2.36
C ILE A 192 -20.64 2.10 2.84
N ALA A 193 -21.18 2.00 4.04
CA ALA A 193 -21.95 3.07 4.66
C ALA A 193 -21.09 4.32 4.85
N LEU A 194 -19.87 4.17 5.36
CA LEU A 194 -18.93 5.27 5.55
C LEU A 194 -18.48 5.89 4.23
N VAL A 195 -18.09 5.09 3.23
CA VAL A 195 -17.72 5.58 1.89
C VAL A 195 -18.89 6.27 1.21
N SER A 196 -20.10 5.75 1.34
CA SER A 196 -21.30 6.37 0.77
C SER A 196 -21.60 7.71 1.44
N TRP A 197 -21.41 7.82 2.74
CA TRP A 197 -21.55 9.05 3.51
C TRP A 197 -20.47 10.08 3.13
N ILE A 198 -19.22 9.67 2.97
CA ILE A 198 -18.12 10.51 2.49
C ILE A 198 -18.42 11.06 1.10
N ARG A 199 -18.80 10.19 0.16
CA ARG A 199 -19.16 10.60 -1.21
C ARG A 199 -20.35 11.57 -1.23
N ALA A 200 -21.32 11.38 -0.33
CA ALA A 200 -22.45 12.29 -0.20
C ALA A 200 -22.03 13.67 0.33
N MET A 201 -21.02 13.74 1.20
CA MET A 201 -20.47 15.00 1.71
C MET A 201 -19.59 15.72 0.67
N GLU A 202 -18.72 14.99 -0.04
CA GLU A 202 -17.86 15.55 -1.08
C GLU A 202 -18.64 16.14 -2.27
N ASN A 203 -19.84 15.63 -2.55
CA ASN A 203 -20.64 16.08 -3.69
C ASN A 203 -21.63 17.20 -3.39
N GLU A 204 -21.54 17.89 -2.24
CA GLU A 204 -22.39 19.04 -1.86
C GLU A 204 -23.90 18.85 -2.17
N GLN A 205 -24.40 17.63 -2.15
CA GLN A 205 -25.81 17.39 -2.46
C GLN A 205 -26.67 17.85 -1.30
N GLU A 206 -27.30 19.00 -1.49
CA GLU A 206 -28.29 19.54 -0.57
C GLU A 206 -29.42 18.53 -0.32
N GLY A 207 -29.70 18.23 0.92
CA GLY A 207 -31.00 17.76 1.33
C GLY A 207 -31.12 16.36 1.90
N TYR A 208 -30.04 15.68 2.31
CA TYR A 208 -30.16 14.32 2.81
C TYR A 208 -29.55 14.08 4.18
N ALA A 209 -30.39 13.52 5.01
CA ALA A 209 -30.18 12.89 6.30
C ALA A 209 -29.90 13.85 7.48
N TYR A 210 -30.57 13.52 8.54
CA TYR A 210 -30.38 14.07 9.89
C TYR A 210 -28.90 14.05 10.33
N SER A 211 -28.12 13.11 9.79
CA SER A 211 -26.67 12.98 9.97
C SER A 211 -25.88 14.16 9.42
N LEU A 212 -26.22 14.69 8.24
CA LEU A 212 -25.55 15.86 7.65
C LEU A 212 -25.78 17.12 8.47
N PHE A 213 -26.95 17.24 9.11
CA PHE A 213 -27.26 18.38 9.99
C PHE A 213 -26.54 18.30 11.34
N LEU A 214 -26.32 17.10 11.87
CA LEU A 214 -25.63 16.89 13.15
C LEU A 214 -24.11 16.76 12.99
N SER A 215 -23.63 16.50 11.79
CA SER A 215 -22.19 16.35 11.50
C SER A 215 -21.37 17.58 11.93
N PRO A 216 -21.74 18.84 11.61
CA PRO A 216 -20.99 20.01 12.07
C PRO A 216 -20.96 20.17 13.60
N LEU A 217 -22.04 19.79 14.29
CA LEU A 217 -22.09 19.80 15.74
C LEU A 217 -21.23 18.71 16.37
N TYR A 218 -21.21 17.55 15.74
CA TYR A 218 -20.35 16.43 16.15
C TYR A 218 -18.87 16.77 15.94
N GLU A 219 -18.51 17.33 14.80
CA GLU A 219 -17.13 17.75 14.53
C GLU A 219 -16.66 18.83 15.51
N GLU A 220 -17.51 19.80 15.85
CA GLU A 220 -17.17 20.82 16.85
C GLU A 220 -17.04 20.22 18.26
N TYR A 221 -17.92 19.27 18.62
CA TYR A 221 -17.80 18.52 19.87
C TYR A 221 -16.51 17.70 19.92
N LYS A 222 -16.23 16.90 18.88
CA LYS A 222 -15.03 16.09 18.71
C LYS A 222 -13.77 16.95 18.80
N LYS A 223 -13.77 18.09 18.14
CA LYS A 223 -12.67 19.06 18.18
C LYS A 223 -12.40 19.55 19.61
N ARG A 224 -13.42 20.02 20.33
CA ARG A 224 -13.28 20.51 21.72
C ARG A 224 -12.88 19.40 22.69
N TYR A 225 -13.43 18.22 22.52
CA TYR A 225 -13.09 17.05 23.32
C TYR A 225 -11.62 16.66 23.12
N ASN A 226 -11.19 16.57 21.87
CA ASN A 226 -9.80 16.24 21.53
C ASN A 226 -8.82 17.36 21.91
N GLU A 227 -9.28 18.62 21.98
CA GLU A 227 -8.46 19.76 22.42
C GLU A 227 -7.99 19.65 23.87
N THR A 228 -8.77 19.07 24.73
CA THR A 228 -8.45 18.90 26.15
C THR A 228 -7.80 17.56 26.43
N ARG A 229 -8.28 16.50 25.81
CA ARG A 229 -7.85 15.12 26.05
C ARG A 229 -6.43 14.85 25.54
N PHE A 230 -6.07 15.40 24.39
CA PHE A 230 -4.80 15.13 23.73
C PHE A 230 -3.83 16.33 23.80
N ALA A 231 -3.85 17.10 24.89
CA ALA A 231 -2.99 18.28 25.03
C ALA A 231 -1.49 17.93 24.99
N GLU A 232 -1.09 16.78 25.56
CA GLU A 232 0.29 16.31 25.52
C GLU A 232 0.71 15.91 24.10
N GLN A 233 -0.12 15.13 23.40
CA GLN A 233 0.13 14.73 22.01
C GLN A 233 0.18 15.95 21.08
N LYS A 234 -0.71 16.92 21.26
CA LYS A 234 -0.67 18.19 20.51
C LYS A 234 0.64 18.96 20.69
N ALA A 235 1.22 18.92 21.86
CA ALA A 235 2.53 19.54 22.10
C ALA A 235 3.66 18.87 21.31
N LEU A 236 3.48 17.62 20.90
CA LEU A 236 4.43 16.87 20.08
C LEU A 236 4.22 17.08 18.57
N PHE A 237 3.05 17.55 18.15
CA PHE A 237 2.69 17.72 16.73
C PHE A 237 2.24 19.15 16.43
N PRO A 238 3.17 20.07 16.11
CA PRO A 238 2.87 21.50 15.95
C PRO A 238 1.89 21.82 14.80
N ARG A 239 1.73 20.93 13.80
CA ARG A 239 0.74 21.06 12.72
C ARG A 239 -0.57 20.31 13.00
N GLY A 240 -0.74 19.79 14.20
CA GLY A 240 -1.84 18.92 14.60
C GLY A 240 -1.42 17.47 14.69
N ILE A 241 -2.13 16.69 15.50
CA ILE A 241 -1.90 15.25 15.65
C ILE A 241 -2.15 14.58 14.28
N PRO A 242 -1.31 13.61 13.87
CA PRO A 242 -1.56 12.83 12.66
C PRO A 242 -2.99 12.30 12.64
N ARG A 243 -3.61 12.35 11.48
CA ARG A 243 -4.98 11.87 11.29
C ARG A 243 -5.16 11.32 9.88
N ASP A 244 -6.09 10.41 9.74
CA ASP A 244 -6.68 10.11 8.44
C ASP A 244 -7.78 11.16 8.12
N ASP A 245 -8.71 10.87 7.25
CA ASP A 245 -9.81 11.79 6.93
C ASP A 245 -10.69 12.12 8.14
N TYR A 246 -10.73 11.25 9.17
CA TYR A 246 -11.72 11.32 10.26
C TYR A 246 -11.11 11.33 11.66
N ASP A 247 -10.13 10.49 11.93
CA ASP A 247 -9.67 10.16 13.27
C ASP A 247 -8.18 10.37 13.46
N ASN A 248 -7.79 10.79 14.67
CA ASN A 248 -6.41 11.00 15.05
C ASN A 248 -5.75 9.67 15.44
N PHE A 249 -4.48 9.51 15.09
CA PHE A 249 -3.65 8.37 15.49
C PHE A 249 -2.23 8.83 15.84
N LEU A 250 -1.46 7.93 16.43
CA LEU A 250 -0.01 8.07 16.57
C LEU A 250 0.64 6.87 15.87
N LEU A 251 1.55 7.15 14.91
CA LEU A 251 2.22 6.08 14.17
C LEU A 251 3.02 5.18 15.11
N GLU A 252 3.67 5.75 16.13
CA GLU A 252 4.40 5.01 17.14
C GLU A 252 3.54 3.99 17.89
N GLN A 253 2.27 4.32 18.18
CA GLN A 253 1.36 3.37 18.87
C GLN A 253 0.99 2.19 17.97
N ALA A 254 0.76 2.43 16.69
CA ALA A 254 0.49 1.37 15.74
C ALA A 254 1.73 0.48 15.52
N ILE A 255 2.89 1.08 15.38
CA ILE A 255 4.18 0.39 15.23
C ILE A 255 4.47 -0.47 16.46
N ASP A 256 4.37 0.08 17.67
CA ASP A 256 4.61 -0.65 18.93
C ASP A 256 3.59 -1.78 19.13
N GLY A 257 2.30 -1.51 18.83
CA GLY A 257 1.24 -2.50 18.95
C GLY A 257 1.38 -3.66 17.98
N ILE A 258 1.73 -3.40 16.73
CA ILE A 258 1.97 -4.43 15.71
C ILE A 258 3.26 -5.19 16.02
N GLY A 259 4.35 -4.49 16.37
CA GLY A 259 5.61 -5.13 16.77
C GLY A 259 5.40 -6.11 17.92
N GLY A 260 4.74 -5.68 19.00
CA GLY A 260 4.44 -6.54 20.15
C GLY A 260 3.53 -7.72 19.79
N LEU A 261 2.58 -7.54 18.87
CA LEU A 261 1.72 -8.63 18.40
C LEU A 261 2.51 -9.68 17.60
N LEU A 262 3.39 -9.27 16.71
CA LEU A 262 4.20 -10.17 15.87
C LEU A 262 5.10 -11.09 16.69
N VAL A 263 5.63 -10.62 17.84
CA VAL A 263 6.44 -11.45 18.76
C VAL A 263 5.65 -12.67 19.27
N THR A 264 4.34 -12.57 19.39
CA THR A 264 3.47 -13.64 19.91
C THR A 264 2.66 -14.35 18.83
N THR A 265 2.75 -13.90 17.58
CA THR A 265 2.02 -14.49 16.45
C THR A 265 2.58 -15.88 16.11
N PRO A 266 1.71 -16.89 15.88
CA PRO A 266 2.16 -18.21 15.43
C PRO A 266 2.99 -18.14 14.14
N GLN A 267 4.11 -18.85 14.11
CA GLN A 267 4.99 -18.92 12.94
C GLN A 267 4.77 -20.23 12.14
N PRO A 268 4.95 -20.20 10.81
CA PRO A 268 5.25 -19.02 10.00
C PRO A 268 4.03 -18.12 9.87
N PHE A 269 4.26 -16.80 9.81
CA PHE A 269 3.19 -15.83 9.57
C PHE A 269 3.44 -15.01 8.30
N MET A 270 2.35 -14.48 7.75
CA MET A 270 2.34 -13.47 6.68
C MET A 270 1.56 -12.26 7.17
N GLY A 271 2.25 -11.14 7.36
CA GLY A 271 1.68 -9.87 7.78
C GLY A 271 1.65 -8.84 6.66
N TYR A 272 0.52 -8.13 6.50
CA TYR A 272 0.40 -6.97 5.64
C TYR A 272 -0.07 -5.78 6.47
N PHE A 273 0.74 -4.72 6.50
CA PHE A 273 0.50 -3.53 7.33
C PHE A 273 0.60 -2.27 6.48
N HIS A 274 -0.49 -1.50 6.43
CA HIS A 274 -0.60 -0.29 5.63
C HIS A 274 -0.81 0.92 6.53
N PHE A 275 0.18 1.78 6.60
CA PHE A 275 0.18 2.97 7.45
C PHE A 275 -0.13 4.23 6.64
N TRP A 276 -0.93 5.14 7.20
CA TRP A 276 -1.32 6.39 6.58
C TRP A 276 -0.14 7.33 6.23
N PRO A 277 0.83 7.57 7.15
CA PRO A 277 1.96 8.44 6.81
C PRO A 277 2.83 7.86 5.67
N PRO A 278 3.39 8.72 4.80
CA PRO A 278 3.37 10.18 4.81
C PRO A 278 2.22 10.86 4.04
N HIS A 279 1.11 10.18 3.76
CA HIS A 279 -0.08 10.78 3.12
C HIS A 279 -0.56 12.05 3.88
N ALA A 280 -1.13 13.00 3.14
CA ALA A 280 -1.70 14.22 3.73
C ALA A 280 -2.82 13.92 4.77
N PRO A 281 -3.01 14.76 5.80
CA PRO A 281 -2.29 15.99 6.13
C PRO A 281 -0.89 15.73 6.74
N TYR A 282 0.09 16.53 6.35
CA TYR A 282 1.50 16.31 6.69
C TYR A 282 1.81 16.77 8.13
N SER A 283 1.47 15.93 9.09
CA SER A 283 1.60 16.18 10.53
C SER A 283 2.82 15.50 11.12
N THR A 284 3.97 16.15 11.04
CA THR A 284 5.22 15.61 11.57
C THR A 284 5.38 15.84 13.07
N HIS A 285 6.16 14.98 13.73
CA HIS A 285 6.58 15.17 15.11
C HIS A 285 7.47 16.43 15.25
N ARG A 286 7.40 17.11 16.42
CA ARG A 286 8.11 18.37 16.68
C ARG A 286 9.61 18.30 16.47
N ASP A 287 10.24 17.12 16.62
CA ASP A 287 11.67 16.92 16.43
C ASP A 287 12.09 17.18 14.96
N PHE A 288 11.15 17.07 14.02
CA PHE A 288 11.37 17.26 12.60
C PHE A 288 10.68 18.52 12.06
N TYR A 289 9.90 19.21 12.91
CA TYR A 289 9.17 20.42 12.54
C TYR A 289 10.09 21.52 12.07
N ARG A 290 9.84 22.06 10.87
CA ARG A 290 10.63 23.09 10.19
C ARG A 290 12.08 22.70 9.87
N ARG A 291 12.36 21.39 9.76
CA ARG A 291 13.71 20.88 9.48
C ARG A 291 14.26 21.37 8.14
N PHE A 292 13.38 21.52 7.14
CA PHE A 292 13.76 21.86 5.76
C PHE A 292 13.26 23.25 5.30
N TYR A 293 12.77 24.09 6.18
CA TYR A 293 12.20 25.40 5.79
C TYR A 293 13.22 26.40 5.27
N GLU A 294 14.47 26.30 5.70
CA GLU A 294 15.53 27.29 5.41
C GLU A 294 16.74 26.64 4.73
N ASP A 295 16.57 25.46 4.11
CA ASP A 295 17.67 24.73 3.47
C ASP A 295 18.01 25.24 2.06
N GLY A 296 17.21 26.15 1.50
CA GLY A 296 17.41 26.74 0.19
C GLY A 296 17.14 25.79 -0.98
N TYR A 297 16.61 24.60 -0.74
CA TYR A 297 16.29 23.67 -1.80
C TYR A 297 15.13 24.17 -2.66
N ASN A 298 15.36 24.24 -3.97
CA ASN A 298 14.37 24.68 -4.94
C ASN A 298 14.34 23.67 -6.10
N PRO A 299 13.35 22.77 -6.14
CA PRO A 299 13.26 21.75 -7.17
C PRO A 299 12.89 22.34 -8.54
N PRO A 300 13.18 21.64 -9.64
CA PRO A 300 12.64 21.96 -10.95
C PRO A 300 11.10 21.95 -10.93
N VAL A 301 10.51 22.90 -11.66
CA VAL A 301 9.06 23.06 -11.74
C VAL A 301 8.61 22.85 -13.18
N LYS A 302 7.63 21.96 -13.37
CA LYS A 302 6.93 21.78 -14.64
C LYS A 302 5.84 22.85 -14.79
N PRO A 303 5.57 23.38 -15.99
CA PRO A 303 4.44 24.28 -16.22
C PRO A 303 3.10 23.63 -15.78
N ILE A 304 2.09 24.47 -15.52
CA ILE A 304 0.75 24.01 -15.17
C ILE A 304 0.25 23.04 -16.25
N ASP A 305 -0.16 21.86 -15.83
CA ASP A 305 -0.68 20.82 -16.71
C ASP A 305 -2.08 21.17 -17.22
N LEU A 306 -2.50 20.60 -18.35
CA LEU A 306 -3.85 20.73 -18.89
C LEU A 306 -4.93 20.35 -17.85
N PHE A 307 -4.60 19.39 -16.99
CA PHE A 307 -5.46 18.90 -15.91
C PHE A 307 -5.23 19.61 -14.58
N GLY A 308 -4.26 20.54 -14.52
CA GLY A 308 -3.88 21.27 -13.32
C GLY A 308 -4.51 22.66 -13.28
N ASP A 309 -4.81 23.13 -12.09
CA ASP A 309 -5.36 24.46 -11.85
C ASP A 309 -4.48 25.32 -10.91
N GLU A 310 -3.43 24.75 -10.36
CA GLU A 310 -2.62 25.34 -9.32
C GLU A 310 -1.11 25.36 -9.65
N GLY A 311 -0.44 26.41 -9.20
CA GLY A 311 1.01 26.51 -9.25
C GLY A 311 1.69 25.62 -8.19
N PRO A 312 3.04 25.55 -8.22
CA PRO A 312 3.81 24.66 -7.33
C PRO A 312 3.60 24.99 -5.85
N LYS A 313 3.34 23.96 -5.04
CA LYS A 313 3.11 24.06 -3.59
C LYS A 313 4.36 23.64 -2.80
N THR A 314 5.40 24.43 -2.88
CA THR A 314 6.68 24.21 -2.18
C THR A 314 6.52 23.99 -0.67
N LYS A 315 5.54 24.66 -0.03
CA LYS A 315 5.26 24.49 1.39
C LYS A 315 4.79 23.07 1.70
N ASN A 316 3.85 22.55 0.92
CA ASN A 316 3.30 21.21 1.15
C ASN A 316 4.39 20.15 0.97
N ARG A 317 5.24 20.29 -0.04
CA ARG A 317 6.39 19.39 -0.23
C ARG A 317 7.34 19.40 0.96
N THR A 318 7.66 20.59 1.51
CA THR A 318 8.56 20.69 2.67
C THR A 318 7.95 20.00 3.90
N GLU A 319 6.65 20.16 4.11
CA GLU A 319 5.92 19.50 5.20
C GLU A 319 5.85 17.97 5.00
N TYR A 320 5.70 17.52 3.77
CA TYR A 320 5.74 16.11 3.39
C TYR A 320 7.13 15.50 3.66
N ASP A 321 8.23 16.16 3.27
CA ASP A 321 9.58 15.69 3.54
C ASP A 321 9.87 15.56 5.04
N GLU A 322 9.35 16.48 5.85
CA GLU A 322 9.43 16.42 7.31
C GLU A 322 8.58 15.27 7.88
N TYR A 323 7.48 14.93 7.21
CA TYR A 323 6.64 13.79 7.62
C TYR A 323 7.31 12.46 7.28
N ILE A 324 8.09 12.40 6.19
CA ILE A 324 8.93 11.23 5.87
C ILE A 324 9.98 10.98 6.97
N LEU A 325 10.59 12.00 7.57
CA LEU A 325 11.49 11.83 8.71
C LEU A 325 10.82 11.14 9.91
N TYR A 326 9.54 11.42 10.13
CA TYR A 326 8.77 10.72 11.17
C TYR A 326 8.54 9.25 10.81
N VAL A 327 8.18 8.97 9.56
CA VAL A 327 8.05 7.61 9.03
C VAL A 327 9.36 6.83 9.18
N ASP A 328 10.47 7.42 8.78
CA ASP A 328 11.81 6.84 8.85
C ASP A 328 12.21 6.47 10.29
N ARG A 329 11.94 7.36 11.27
CA ARG A 329 12.19 7.08 12.68
C ARG A 329 11.38 5.88 13.15
N GLU A 330 10.09 5.86 12.85
CA GLU A 330 9.20 4.81 13.34
C GLU A 330 9.48 3.46 12.67
N PHE A 331 9.86 3.46 11.39
CA PHE A 331 10.33 2.23 10.74
C PHE A 331 11.63 1.71 11.36
N GLY A 332 12.59 2.59 11.67
CA GLY A 332 13.82 2.20 12.37
C GLY A 332 13.51 1.54 13.71
N ARG A 333 12.62 2.14 14.52
CA ARG A 333 12.17 1.56 15.81
C ARG A 333 11.49 0.20 15.63
N PHE A 334 10.67 0.05 14.60
CA PHE A 334 10.02 -1.23 14.30
C PHE A 334 11.06 -2.31 13.96
N TYR A 335 12.03 -1.98 13.12
CA TYR A 335 13.09 -2.89 12.72
C TYR A 335 13.94 -3.33 13.93
N ASP A 336 14.37 -2.36 14.75
CA ASP A 336 15.11 -2.64 15.99
C ASP A 336 14.31 -3.55 16.93
N HIS A 337 13.01 -3.31 17.08
CA HIS A 337 12.13 -4.16 17.90
C HIS A 337 12.06 -5.61 17.40
N LEU A 338 11.99 -5.81 16.09
CA LEU A 338 12.01 -7.16 15.50
C LEU A 338 13.37 -7.85 15.73
N ASP A 339 14.46 -7.11 15.61
CA ASP A 339 15.82 -7.60 15.87
C ASP A 339 16.01 -8.03 17.33
N GLU A 340 15.66 -7.16 18.27
CA GLU A 340 15.73 -7.42 19.71
C GLU A 340 14.93 -8.67 20.14
N ASN A 341 13.88 -9.04 19.38
CA ASN A 341 13.07 -10.22 19.64
C ASN A 341 13.44 -11.43 18.74
N GLY A 342 14.55 -11.35 17.98
CA GLY A 342 15.08 -12.44 17.16
C GLY A 342 14.19 -12.81 15.97
N LEU A 343 13.30 -11.91 15.54
CA LEU A 343 12.40 -12.17 14.40
C LEU A 343 13.10 -12.01 13.06
N LEU A 344 14.13 -11.16 12.96
CA LEU A 344 14.84 -10.87 11.70
C LEU A 344 15.55 -12.10 11.13
N GLU A 345 16.01 -13.03 11.97
CA GLU A 345 16.72 -14.23 11.54
C GLU A 345 15.89 -15.14 10.61
N ASN A 346 14.54 -15.01 10.68
CA ASN A 346 13.61 -15.87 9.94
C ASN A 346 12.49 -15.10 9.25
N THR A 347 12.67 -13.81 8.98
CA THR A 347 11.60 -12.95 8.46
C THR A 347 12.05 -12.18 7.23
N TRP A 348 11.28 -12.28 6.15
CA TRP A 348 11.36 -11.40 4.99
C TRP A 348 10.57 -10.13 5.29
N ILE A 349 11.19 -8.97 5.17
CA ILE A 349 10.53 -7.67 5.32
C ILE A 349 10.55 -6.96 3.97
N VAL A 350 9.39 -6.59 3.48
CA VAL A 350 9.20 -5.72 2.31
C VAL A 350 8.75 -4.37 2.81
N LEU A 351 9.48 -3.33 2.45
CA LEU A 351 9.14 -1.94 2.69
C LEU A 351 8.87 -1.25 1.36
N THR A 352 7.65 -0.74 1.18
CA THR A 352 7.20 -0.12 -0.07
C THR A 352 6.10 0.91 0.14
N SER A 353 5.54 1.41 -0.95
CA SER A 353 4.35 2.26 -1.00
C SER A 353 3.38 1.77 -2.07
N ASP A 354 2.13 2.15 -1.95
CA ASP A 354 1.07 1.88 -2.93
C ASP A 354 1.04 2.90 -4.08
N HIS A 355 1.47 4.15 -3.84
CA HIS A 355 1.69 5.23 -4.81
C HIS A 355 2.57 6.32 -4.19
N GLY A 356 2.91 7.35 -4.95
CA GLY A 356 3.63 8.53 -4.49
C GLY A 356 2.76 9.78 -4.43
N GLU A 357 3.40 10.97 -4.53
CA GLU A 357 2.74 12.27 -4.39
C GLU A 357 3.38 13.31 -5.34
N LEU A 358 2.56 14.22 -5.90
CA LEU A 358 2.98 15.28 -6.82
C LEU A 358 2.93 16.66 -6.16
N PHE A 359 3.96 17.46 -6.38
CA PHE A 359 4.04 18.85 -5.90
C PHE A 359 4.39 19.84 -7.01
N GLU A 360 5.44 19.62 -7.78
CA GLU A 360 5.98 20.57 -8.74
C GLU A 360 5.81 20.11 -10.20
N ARG A 361 4.76 19.35 -10.52
CA ARG A 361 4.51 18.79 -11.87
C ARG A 361 3.39 19.47 -12.63
N GLY A 362 3.04 20.72 -12.26
CA GLY A 362 1.92 21.45 -12.87
C GLY A 362 0.54 20.97 -12.42
N ILE A 363 0.50 20.01 -11.55
CA ILE A 363 -0.67 19.48 -10.84
C ILE A 363 -0.18 18.92 -9.50
N GLU A 364 -1.01 18.98 -8.46
CA GLU A 364 -0.68 18.49 -7.12
C GLU A 364 -1.53 17.27 -6.74
N GLY A 365 -0.99 16.48 -5.80
CA GLY A 365 -1.69 15.30 -5.27
C GLY A 365 -1.34 14.03 -6.02
N HIS A 366 -2.12 13.00 -5.81
CA HIS A 366 -1.88 11.68 -6.39
C HIS A 366 -3.07 11.17 -7.22
N ARG A 367 -4.30 11.54 -6.86
CA ARG A 367 -5.52 11.16 -7.58
C ARG A 367 -5.74 12.10 -8.78
N THR A 368 -4.85 12.01 -9.74
CA THR A 368 -4.77 12.91 -10.89
C THR A 368 -4.79 12.13 -12.21
N PRO A 369 -5.15 12.76 -13.34
CA PRO A 369 -5.03 12.11 -14.65
C PRO A 369 -3.58 11.81 -15.09
N VAL A 370 -2.57 12.41 -14.44
CA VAL A 370 -1.16 12.27 -14.86
C VAL A 370 -0.45 11.17 -14.05
N LEU A 371 0.52 10.51 -14.69
CA LEU A 371 1.31 9.42 -14.12
C LEU A 371 2.80 9.76 -14.13
N TYR A 372 3.17 10.98 -13.68
CA TYR A 372 4.56 11.39 -13.59
C TYR A 372 5.32 10.60 -12.52
N GLU A 373 6.65 10.52 -12.67
CA GLU A 373 7.53 9.73 -11.82
C GLU A 373 7.27 9.92 -10.32
N PRO A 374 7.11 11.15 -9.78
CA PRO A 374 6.91 11.29 -8.33
C PRO A 374 5.65 10.61 -7.77
N VAL A 375 4.64 10.34 -8.62
CA VAL A 375 3.41 9.64 -8.16
C VAL A 375 3.45 8.14 -8.44
N VAL A 376 4.25 7.67 -9.39
CA VAL A 376 4.25 6.25 -9.78
C VAL A 376 5.53 5.51 -9.40
N ARG A 377 6.67 6.20 -9.26
CA ARG A 377 7.91 5.59 -8.79
C ARG A 377 7.94 5.63 -7.27
N VAL A 378 7.81 4.44 -6.68
CA VAL A 378 7.72 4.22 -5.24
C VAL A 378 8.95 3.49 -4.72
N PRO A 379 9.29 3.60 -3.42
CA PRO A 379 10.38 2.84 -2.85
C PRO A 379 10.05 1.34 -2.84
N LEU A 380 11.07 0.52 -3.03
CA LEU A 380 11.03 -0.89 -2.69
C LEU A 380 12.36 -1.30 -2.09
N MET A 381 12.30 -1.84 -0.89
CA MET A 381 13.42 -2.44 -0.18
C MET A 381 13.00 -3.80 0.35
N ILE A 382 13.84 -4.82 0.15
CA ILE A 382 13.60 -6.17 0.65
C ILE A 382 14.75 -6.54 1.58
N PHE A 383 14.43 -6.76 2.85
CA PHE A 383 15.33 -7.28 3.87
C PHE A 383 15.08 -8.77 3.97
N ASP A 384 16.02 -9.57 3.51
CA ASP A 384 15.92 -11.03 3.56
C ASP A 384 16.72 -11.59 4.75
N PRO A 385 16.27 -12.70 5.34
CA PRO A 385 16.92 -13.28 6.50
C PRO A 385 18.39 -13.58 6.25
N GLY A 386 19.28 -13.05 7.11
CA GLY A 386 20.71 -13.32 7.04
C GLY A 386 21.48 -12.55 5.96
N ARG A 387 20.89 -11.54 5.33
CA ARG A 387 21.62 -10.68 4.39
C ARG A 387 22.60 -9.78 5.14
N GLU A 388 23.86 -9.83 4.70
CA GLU A 388 24.96 -9.04 5.28
C GLU A 388 25.43 -7.88 4.39
N SER A 389 24.92 -7.77 3.16
CA SER A 389 25.37 -6.76 2.21
C SER A 389 24.26 -6.26 1.31
N ARG A 390 24.31 -4.96 0.99
CA ARG A 390 23.42 -4.27 0.07
C ARG A 390 23.54 -4.82 -1.35
N THR A 391 22.42 -4.92 -2.03
CA THR A 391 22.34 -5.15 -3.48
C THR A 391 21.46 -4.09 -4.10
N ASP A 392 21.98 -3.39 -5.12
CA ASP A 392 21.24 -2.38 -5.87
C ASP A 392 20.71 -2.98 -7.18
N VAL A 393 19.40 -2.83 -7.42
CA VAL A 393 18.69 -3.30 -8.62
C VAL A 393 18.19 -2.10 -9.41
N TYR A 394 18.60 -1.98 -10.67
CA TYR A 394 18.23 -0.90 -11.58
C TYR A 394 17.24 -1.33 -12.67
N ALA A 395 16.88 -2.61 -12.73
CA ALA A 395 15.83 -3.10 -13.62
C ALA A 395 14.48 -2.43 -13.29
N ASN A 396 13.65 -2.21 -14.31
CA ASN A 396 12.29 -1.74 -14.12
C ASN A 396 11.43 -2.84 -13.48
N THR A 397 10.85 -2.56 -12.33
CA THR A 397 10.05 -3.50 -11.53
C THR A 397 8.69 -2.90 -11.18
N SER A 398 7.71 -3.73 -10.88
CA SER A 398 6.32 -3.33 -10.63
C SER A 398 5.80 -3.91 -9.31
N ALA A 399 4.86 -3.22 -8.70
CA ALA A 399 4.18 -3.67 -7.48
C ALA A 399 3.56 -5.08 -7.61
N VAL A 400 3.14 -5.47 -8.81
CA VAL A 400 2.61 -6.83 -9.08
C VAL A 400 3.67 -7.94 -8.97
N ASP A 401 4.96 -7.59 -8.94
CA ASP A 401 6.08 -8.55 -8.81
C ASP A 401 6.28 -9.06 -7.38
N LEU A 402 5.72 -8.35 -6.39
CA LEU A 402 5.91 -8.68 -4.98
C LEU A 402 5.35 -10.06 -4.64
N LEU A 403 4.12 -10.35 -5.06
CA LEU A 403 3.46 -11.61 -4.73
C LEU A 403 4.21 -12.84 -5.31
N PRO A 404 4.51 -12.93 -6.63
CA PRO A 404 5.26 -14.07 -7.15
C PRO A 404 6.68 -14.19 -6.57
N THR A 405 7.32 -13.04 -6.25
CA THR A 405 8.64 -13.04 -5.60
C THR A 405 8.59 -13.65 -4.21
N LEU A 406 7.67 -13.19 -3.36
CA LEU A 406 7.56 -13.67 -1.99
C LEU A 406 7.15 -15.16 -1.93
N LEU A 407 6.29 -15.62 -2.83
CA LEU A 407 5.99 -17.04 -2.97
C LEU A 407 7.24 -17.85 -3.34
N HIS A 408 8.05 -17.31 -4.26
CA HIS A 408 9.28 -17.99 -4.68
C HIS A 408 10.29 -18.13 -3.54
N VAL A 409 10.63 -17.02 -2.88
CA VAL A 409 11.68 -16.99 -1.84
C VAL A 409 11.27 -17.73 -0.57
N THR A 410 9.97 -17.86 -0.31
CA THR A 410 9.43 -18.64 0.81
C THR A 410 9.07 -20.08 0.43
N GLY A 411 9.38 -20.53 -0.80
CA GLY A 411 9.12 -21.88 -1.27
C GLY A 411 7.65 -22.26 -1.37
N GLN A 412 6.76 -21.26 -1.47
CA GLN A 412 5.33 -21.49 -1.69
C GLN A 412 5.06 -21.84 -3.16
N LYS A 413 3.90 -22.46 -3.41
CA LYS A 413 3.49 -22.77 -4.77
C LYS A 413 3.26 -21.47 -5.56
N GLN A 414 3.87 -21.38 -6.73
CA GLN A 414 3.60 -20.29 -7.68
C GLN A 414 2.15 -20.30 -8.15
N ILE A 415 1.63 -19.12 -8.44
CA ILE A 415 0.25 -18.88 -8.87
C ILE A 415 0.21 -18.48 -10.35
N GLU A 416 -0.88 -18.84 -11.04
CA GLU A 416 -1.01 -18.60 -12.47
C GLU A 416 -1.68 -17.26 -12.81
N TRP A 417 -2.33 -16.62 -11.82
CA TRP A 417 -3.08 -15.38 -12.06
C TRP A 417 -2.25 -14.10 -11.91
N ALA A 418 -1.04 -14.18 -11.30
CA ALA A 418 -0.18 -13.02 -11.16
C ALA A 418 0.36 -12.57 -12.50
N GLU A 419 0.31 -11.25 -12.76
CA GLU A 419 0.88 -10.61 -13.95
C GLU A 419 2.33 -10.18 -13.73
N GLY A 420 2.81 -10.27 -12.49
CA GLY A 420 4.18 -9.99 -12.10
C GLY A 420 5.16 -11.12 -12.39
N VAL A 421 6.43 -10.83 -12.22
CA VAL A 421 7.55 -11.79 -12.33
C VAL A 421 8.32 -11.84 -11.01
N ILE A 422 9.20 -12.84 -10.87
CA ILE A 422 10.11 -12.89 -9.72
C ILE A 422 11.15 -11.78 -9.88
N LEU A 423 11.29 -10.95 -8.85
CA LEU A 423 12.23 -9.84 -8.83
C LEU A 423 13.69 -10.30 -8.82
N PRO A 424 14.60 -9.62 -9.56
CA PRO A 424 16.04 -9.82 -9.36
C PRO A 424 16.45 -9.28 -7.96
N PRO A 425 17.45 -9.83 -7.27
CA PRO A 425 18.29 -10.94 -7.71
C PRO A 425 17.71 -12.32 -7.40
N PHE A 426 16.46 -12.44 -7.00
CA PHE A 426 15.84 -13.72 -6.60
C PHE A 426 15.44 -14.59 -7.80
N ALA A 427 15.28 -14.00 -8.98
CA ALA A 427 15.11 -14.74 -10.23
C ALA A 427 16.46 -15.17 -10.80
N SER A 428 16.48 -16.36 -11.41
CA SER A 428 17.65 -16.85 -12.16
C SER A 428 17.70 -16.38 -13.62
N ASP A 429 16.70 -15.59 -14.07
CA ASP A 429 16.47 -15.27 -15.48
C ASP A 429 16.91 -13.84 -15.82
N GLU A 430 17.77 -13.70 -16.84
CA GLU A 430 18.25 -12.41 -17.36
C GLU A 430 17.13 -11.62 -18.10
N THR A 431 16.02 -12.26 -18.44
CA THR A 431 14.90 -11.64 -19.18
C THR A 431 14.15 -10.54 -18.42
N VAL A 432 14.35 -10.43 -17.10
CA VAL A 432 13.73 -9.40 -16.27
C VAL A 432 14.28 -7.99 -16.54
N GLN A 433 15.49 -7.89 -17.13
CA GLN A 433 16.17 -6.59 -17.27
C GLN A 433 15.52 -5.65 -18.29
N ASP A 434 14.89 -6.18 -19.34
CA ASP A 434 14.35 -5.38 -20.48
C ASP A 434 12.82 -5.40 -20.61
N ARG A 435 12.10 -5.82 -19.56
CA ARG A 435 10.64 -5.89 -19.63
C ARG A 435 9.97 -4.53 -19.54
N SER A 436 8.75 -4.45 -20.10
CA SER A 436 7.86 -3.32 -19.90
C SER A 436 7.12 -3.40 -18.56
N VAL A 437 7.00 -2.26 -17.89
CA VAL A 437 6.16 -2.07 -16.71
C VAL A 437 5.00 -1.16 -17.07
N PHE A 438 3.79 -1.48 -16.57
CA PHE A 438 2.57 -0.73 -16.85
C PHE A 438 2.02 -0.06 -15.60
N VAL A 439 1.48 1.15 -15.78
CA VAL A 439 0.73 1.88 -14.76
C VAL A 439 -0.61 2.31 -15.34
N VAL A 440 -1.68 2.19 -14.57
CA VAL A 440 -3.05 2.41 -15.04
C VAL A 440 -3.79 3.36 -14.12
N GLN A 441 -4.21 4.50 -14.66
CA GLN A 441 -5.20 5.39 -14.07
C GLN A 441 -6.49 5.29 -14.88
N ALA A 442 -7.57 4.81 -14.26
CA ALA A 442 -8.83 4.52 -14.93
C ALA A 442 -10.06 4.83 -14.05
N GLU A 443 -9.92 5.73 -13.10
CA GLU A 443 -10.91 6.04 -12.06
C GLU A 443 -12.32 6.36 -12.58
N LYS A 444 -12.40 7.03 -13.73
CA LYS A 444 -13.68 7.50 -14.30
C LYS A 444 -14.47 6.41 -15.05
N ASN A 445 -14.00 5.14 -15.07
CA ASN A 445 -14.70 4.06 -15.76
C ASN A 445 -15.59 3.26 -14.81
N GLU A 446 -16.61 2.63 -15.37
CA GLU A 446 -17.37 1.59 -14.68
C GLU A 446 -16.48 0.38 -14.36
N GLN A 447 -16.71 -0.27 -13.24
CA GLN A 447 -15.95 -1.46 -12.85
C GLN A 447 -16.10 -2.58 -13.90
N ILE A 448 -17.30 -2.78 -14.41
CA ILE A 448 -17.61 -3.76 -15.46
C ILE A 448 -17.82 -3.00 -16.76
N GLY A 449 -16.85 -3.07 -17.67
CA GLY A 449 -16.92 -2.40 -18.96
C GLY A 449 -15.53 -2.13 -19.55
N PRO A 450 -15.47 -1.69 -20.82
CA PRO A 450 -14.21 -1.30 -21.43
C PRO A 450 -13.67 -0.01 -20.80
N LEU A 451 -12.35 0.13 -20.75
CA LEU A 451 -11.72 1.40 -20.40
C LEU A 451 -11.89 2.38 -21.55
N THR A 452 -12.59 3.47 -21.29
CA THR A 452 -12.91 4.54 -22.26
C THR A 452 -12.32 5.89 -21.86
N ILE A 453 -12.00 6.09 -20.59
CA ILE A 453 -11.37 7.30 -20.05
C ILE A 453 -10.20 6.84 -19.18
N ALA A 454 -8.97 7.01 -19.65
CA ALA A 454 -7.82 6.56 -18.88
C ALA A 454 -6.51 7.27 -19.26
N THR A 455 -5.56 7.20 -18.36
CA THR A 455 -4.14 7.39 -18.64
C THR A 455 -3.42 6.07 -18.41
N LEU A 456 -2.72 5.61 -19.43
CA LEU A 456 -1.89 4.42 -19.37
C LEU A 456 -0.43 4.83 -19.51
N ALA A 457 0.44 4.31 -18.66
CA ALA A 457 1.87 4.49 -18.83
C ALA A 457 2.56 3.15 -19.07
N ILE A 458 3.60 3.18 -19.92
CA ILE A 458 4.53 2.08 -20.14
C ILE A 458 5.94 2.58 -19.88
N ARG A 459 6.70 1.85 -19.07
CA ARG A 459 8.11 2.05 -18.80
C ARG A 459 8.89 0.90 -19.43
N ASN A 460 9.78 1.20 -20.37
CA ASN A 460 10.64 0.22 -21.04
C ASN A 460 12.04 0.79 -21.23
N GLY A 461 13.07 0.08 -20.82
CA GLY A 461 14.43 0.57 -20.82
C GLY A 461 14.53 1.92 -20.09
N ASP A 462 15.06 2.97 -20.75
CA ASP A 462 15.17 4.33 -20.20
C ASP A 462 13.96 5.22 -20.53
N TYR A 463 13.01 4.73 -21.34
CA TYR A 463 11.88 5.52 -21.81
C TYR A 463 10.59 5.22 -21.05
N LYS A 464 9.77 6.26 -20.88
CA LYS A 464 8.41 6.20 -20.36
C LYS A 464 7.47 6.93 -21.30
N LEU A 465 6.41 6.25 -21.72
CA LEU A 465 5.34 6.85 -22.51
C LEU A 465 4.05 6.85 -21.72
N MET A 466 3.34 7.99 -21.72
CA MET A 466 1.99 8.14 -21.21
C MET A 466 1.02 8.40 -22.35
N TYR A 467 -0.12 7.67 -22.33
CA TYR A 467 -1.20 7.77 -23.30
C TYR A 467 -2.50 8.14 -22.59
N PHE A 468 -3.02 9.32 -22.90
CA PHE A 468 -4.24 9.89 -22.32
C PHE A 468 -5.36 9.83 -23.36
N PHE A 469 -6.53 9.36 -22.97
CA PHE A 469 -7.69 9.30 -23.87
C PHE A 469 -9.00 9.41 -23.09
N GLY A 470 -10.04 9.93 -23.78
CA GLY A 470 -11.41 9.99 -23.28
C GLY A 470 -11.71 11.09 -22.28
N TYR A 471 -10.72 11.86 -21.84
CA TYR A 471 -10.92 13.00 -20.94
C TYR A 471 -11.60 14.16 -21.67
N GLU A 472 -12.52 14.85 -20.99
CA GLU A 472 -13.25 16.01 -21.53
C GLU A 472 -12.30 17.15 -21.93
N GLU A 473 -11.25 17.35 -21.17
CA GLU A 473 -10.22 18.37 -21.36
C GLU A 473 -9.46 18.22 -22.69
N LEU A 474 -9.44 17.01 -23.26
CA LEU A 474 -8.81 16.72 -24.54
C LEU A 474 -9.76 17.01 -25.74
N GLY A 475 -11.04 17.30 -25.48
CA GLY A 475 -12.08 17.41 -26.50
C GLY A 475 -12.56 16.05 -27.05
N THR A 476 -13.58 16.09 -27.89
CA THR A 476 -14.21 14.87 -28.43
C THR A 476 -13.23 14.02 -29.24
N GLY A 477 -12.94 12.81 -28.75
CA GLY A 477 -12.00 11.87 -29.38
C GLY A 477 -10.53 12.31 -29.32
N GLY A 478 -10.22 13.31 -28.49
CA GLY A 478 -8.86 13.78 -28.30
C GLY A 478 -7.99 12.75 -27.57
N GLU A 479 -6.73 12.71 -27.97
CA GLU A 479 -5.68 11.90 -27.36
C GLU A 479 -4.50 12.81 -27.04
N ARG A 480 -3.77 12.53 -25.94
CA ARG A 480 -2.50 13.17 -25.61
C ARG A 480 -1.46 12.07 -25.41
N ILE A 481 -0.27 12.31 -25.92
CA ILE A 481 0.83 11.36 -25.80
C ILE A 481 2.05 12.13 -25.30
N GLU A 482 2.71 11.58 -24.28
CA GLU A 482 3.95 12.12 -23.76
C GLU A 482 4.99 11.01 -23.70
N LEU A 483 6.20 11.32 -24.16
CA LEU A 483 7.36 10.43 -24.12
C LEU A 483 8.51 11.13 -23.41
N TYR A 484 9.11 10.46 -22.45
CA TYR A 484 10.25 10.96 -21.69
C TYR A 484 11.37 9.93 -21.65
N ASN A 485 12.61 10.39 -21.71
CA ASN A 485 13.79 9.61 -21.35
C ASN A 485 14.08 9.88 -19.85
N ILE A 486 13.67 8.99 -18.97
CA ILE A 486 13.75 9.20 -17.52
C ILE A 486 15.19 9.24 -16.99
N LYS A 487 16.13 8.62 -17.71
CA LYS A 487 17.54 8.68 -17.34
C LYS A 487 18.15 10.07 -17.55
N ASP A 488 17.81 10.72 -18.67
CA ASP A 488 18.36 12.02 -19.05
C ASP A 488 17.47 13.17 -18.58
N ASP A 489 16.17 12.95 -18.43
CA ASP A 489 15.16 13.91 -17.97
C ASP A 489 14.28 13.28 -16.86
N PRO A 490 14.83 13.04 -15.66
CA PRO A 490 14.10 12.43 -14.55
C PRO A 490 12.94 13.31 -14.06
N GLU A 491 12.95 14.61 -14.41
CA GLU A 491 11.91 15.56 -14.03
C GLU A 491 10.78 15.65 -15.06
N GLU A 492 10.88 14.90 -16.18
CA GLU A 492 9.85 14.83 -17.23
C GLU A 492 9.45 16.20 -17.78
N LEU A 493 10.44 17.08 -18.00
CA LEU A 493 10.23 18.44 -18.48
C LEU A 493 10.12 18.54 -20.00
N ASN A 494 10.73 17.59 -20.73
CA ASN A 494 10.86 17.64 -22.19
C ASN A 494 10.13 16.46 -22.84
N ASN A 495 8.93 16.72 -23.40
CA ASN A 495 8.21 15.69 -24.15
C ASN A 495 8.92 15.42 -25.49
N LEU A 496 9.40 14.19 -25.68
CA LEU A 496 10.18 13.73 -26.82
C LEU A 496 9.34 13.08 -27.92
N TYR A 497 8.01 12.98 -27.79
CA TYR A 497 7.17 12.20 -28.69
C TYR A 497 7.27 12.66 -30.16
N ASP A 498 7.44 13.97 -30.41
CA ASP A 498 7.58 14.50 -31.76
C ASP A 498 9.00 14.37 -32.32
N THR A 499 10.01 14.23 -31.49
CA THR A 499 11.42 14.15 -31.88
C THR A 499 11.93 12.71 -31.96
N GLU A 500 11.43 11.82 -31.08
CA GLU A 500 11.84 10.42 -31.00
C GLU A 500 10.67 9.50 -31.44
N LYS A 501 10.25 9.68 -32.71
CA LYS A 501 9.02 9.06 -33.24
C LYS A 501 9.05 7.54 -33.30
N GLU A 502 10.21 6.93 -33.53
CA GLU A 502 10.33 5.48 -33.69
C GLU A 502 10.00 4.77 -32.35
N ILE A 503 10.71 5.11 -31.29
CA ILE A 503 10.47 4.53 -29.96
C ILE A 503 9.09 4.95 -29.42
N GLY A 504 8.68 6.21 -29.65
CA GLY A 504 7.36 6.68 -29.24
C GLY A 504 6.22 5.89 -29.87
N GLN A 505 6.32 5.59 -31.16
CA GLN A 505 5.31 4.79 -31.86
C GLN A 505 5.33 3.31 -31.45
N GLU A 506 6.51 2.75 -31.21
CA GLU A 506 6.67 1.39 -30.69
C GLU A 506 5.95 1.21 -29.33
N LEU A 507 6.26 2.09 -28.37
CA LEU A 507 5.66 2.04 -27.04
C LEU A 507 4.15 2.33 -27.08
N LEU A 508 3.71 3.27 -27.90
CA LEU A 508 2.27 3.57 -28.08
C LEU A 508 1.53 2.35 -28.64
N ASN A 509 2.10 1.67 -29.64
CA ASN A 509 1.50 0.49 -30.24
C ASN A 509 1.41 -0.64 -29.20
N ALA A 510 2.43 -0.84 -28.37
CA ALA A 510 2.42 -1.82 -27.28
C ALA A 510 1.30 -1.52 -26.27
N LEU A 511 1.14 -0.24 -25.85
CA LEU A 511 0.04 0.17 -24.96
C LEU A 511 -1.32 -0.03 -25.58
N LYS A 512 -1.53 0.41 -26.83
CA LYS A 512 -2.81 0.26 -27.54
C LYS A 512 -3.17 -1.22 -27.78
N ALA A 513 -2.18 -2.07 -28.05
CA ALA A 513 -2.38 -3.51 -28.17
C ALA A 513 -2.84 -4.12 -26.83
N LYS A 514 -2.19 -3.74 -25.73
CA LYS A 514 -2.57 -4.20 -24.38
C LYS A 514 -3.95 -3.70 -23.97
N LEU A 515 -4.26 -2.44 -24.21
CA LEU A 515 -5.60 -1.88 -23.98
C LEU A 515 -6.68 -2.64 -24.77
N LYS A 516 -6.42 -2.94 -26.05
CA LYS A 516 -7.33 -3.73 -26.88
C LYS A 516 -7.56 -5.13 -26.31
N GLU A 517 -6.50 -5.81 -25.88
CA GLU A 517 -6.58 -7.11 -25.22
C GLU A 517 -7.46 -7.03 -23.96
N MET A 518 -7.21 -6.05 -23.08
CA MET A 518 -7.94 -5.90 -21.82
C MET A 518 -9.40 -5.48 -22.01
N ASN A 519 -9.71 -4.74 -23.06
CA ASN A 519 -11.08 -4.33 -23.37
C ASN A 519 -11.87 -5.43 -24.13
N ALA A 520 -11.21 -6.40 -24.75
CA ALA A 520 -11.86 -7.41 -25.60
C ALA A 520 -13.01 -8.17 -24.91
N PRO A 521 -12.91 -8.60 -23.63
CA PRO A 521 -14.01 -9.30 -22.96
C PRO A 521 -15.28 -8.46 -22.82
N TYR A 522 -15.16 -7.14 -22.78
CA TYR A 522 -16.27 -6.20 -22.55
C TYR A 522 -16.91 -5.69 -23.85
N LEU A 523 -16.24 -5.85 -24.99
CA LEU A 523 -16.74 -5.41 -26.29
C LEU A 523 -17.57 -6.51 -27.02
N SER A 524 -17.41 -7.77 -26.60
CA SER A 524 -18.10 -8.91 -27.22
C SER A 524 -19.51 -9.20 -26.65
N THR A 525 -19.92 -8.47 -25.61
CA THR A 525 -21.21 -8.65 -24.91
C THR A 525 -22.25 -7.55 -25.19
N SER A 526 -21.96 -6.62 -26.12
CA SER A 526 -22.86 -5.53 -26.53
C SER A 526 -23.57 -5.82 -27.84
#